data_3cee85d30a47e3d7fd0896a33bae01a5
#
_entry.id   3cee85d30a47e3d7fd0896a33bae01a5
#
_cell.length_a   1.000
_cell.length_b   1.000
_cell.length_c   1.000
_cell.angle_alpha   90.00
_cell.angle_beta   90.00
_cell.angle_gamma   90.00
#
_symmetry.space_group_name_H-M   'P 1'
#
loop_
_entity.id
_entity.type
_entity.pdbx_description
1 polymer ?
#
loop_
_entity_poly.entity_id
_entity_poly.type
_entity_poly.pdbx_seq_one_letter_code
_entity_poly.pdbx_strand_id
1 'polypeptide(L)'
;MHTLSLPALGSSDAEANPALNVVIAYEDLETGKRAMKTYDYLVEHLGDQCLFANQMWKFDVLAVPKLKDIAAKDAATADIIIVSAHEGNELPEEVKGWVDLWLKYKTRASALVGLFGAESVDSPVRDYLASVAKRAKIEFFCQPGLWPGRTDKRDSLNQTLSVLASVMQEDHEVLHWGINE
;
A
#
# COMPACT_ATOMS: atom_id res chain seq x y z
N MET A 1 51.58 -15.34 28.21
CA MET A 1 50.17 -15.64 27.91
C MET A 1 49.43 -14.31 27.73
N HIS A 2 49.21 -13.93 26.49
CA HIS A 2 48.43 -12.73 26.14
C HIS A 2 47.00 -13.17 25.84
N THR A 3 46.12 -12.86 26.76
CA THR A 3 44.70 -12.99 26.54
C THR A 3 44.28 -11.85 25.61
N LEU A 4 44.08 -12.17 24.34
CA LEU A 4 43.44 -11.26 23.42
C LEU A 4 41.95 -11.15 23.79
N SER A 5 41.63 -10.11 24.53
CA SER A 5 40.26 -9.69 24.74
C SER A 5 39.74 -9.15 23.42
N LEU A 6 38.90 -9.95 22.73
CA LEU A 6 38.16 -9.48 21.59
C LEU A 6 37.22 -8.39 22.08
N PRO A 7 37.22 -7.20 21.46
CA PRO A 7 36.20 -6.22 21.77
C PRO A 7 34.86 -6.86 21.41
N ALA A 8 33.95 -6.89 22.36
CA ALA A 8 32.57 -7.18 22.10
C ALA A 8 32.13 -6.21 20.99
N LEU A 9 31.83 -6.73 19.81
CA LEU A 9 31.09 -6.02 18.80
C LEU A 9 29.79 -5.59 19.47
N GLY A 10 29.76 -4.35 19.91
CA GLY A 10 28.52 -3.75 20.32
C GLY A 10 27.54 -3.97 19.19
N SER A 11 26.52 -4.77 19.43
CA SER A 11 25.34 -4.75 18.62
C SER A 11 24.89 -3.29 18.60
N SER A 12 25.27 -2.58 17.56
CA SER A 12 24.52 -1.40 17.22
C SER A 12 23.13 -1.92 16.90
N ASP A 13 22.24 -1.81 17.88
CA ASP A 13 20.82 -1.72 17.59
C ASP A 13 20.67 -0.47 16.70
N ALA A 14 21.07 -0.62 15.43
CA ALA A 14 20.56 0.23 14.41
C ALA A 14 19.05 -0.04 14.49
N GLU A 15 18.33 0.88 15.08
CA GLU A 15 16.89 0.91 14.98
C GLU A 15 16.60 0.79 13.49
N ALA A 16 16.30 -0.43 13.06
CA ALA A 16 16.00 -0.69 11.67
C ALA A 16 14.76 0.16 11.39
N ASN A 17 14.92 1.19 10.57
CA ASN A 17 13.79 1.99 10.13
C ASN A 17 12.72 1.02 9.64
N PRO A 18 11.49 1.12 10.16
CA PRO A 18 10.43 0.19 9.79
C PRO A 18 10.30 0.18 8.27
N ALA A 19 10.32 -1.01 7.69
CA ALA A 19 10.09 -1.16 6.26
C ALA A 19 8.59 -1.08 5.97
N LEU A 20 8.22 -0.20 5.06
CA LEU A 20 6.85 -0.01 4.59
C LEU A 20 6.69 -0.67 3.23
N ASN A 21 5.91 -1.72 3.19
CA ASN A 21 5.67 -2.51 1.99
C ASN A 21 4.40 -2.05 1.28
N VAL A 22 4.54 -1.69 0.01
CA VAL A 22 3.42 -1.24 -0.84
C VAL A 22 3.22 -2.26 -1.95
N VAL A 23 2.02 -2.78 -2.08
CA VAL A 23 1.63 -3.63 -3.21
C VAL A 23 0.77 -2.81 -4.16
N ILE A 24 1.11 -2.84 -5.43
CA ILE A 24 0.44 -2.09 -6.49
C ILE A 24 -0.13 -3.07 -7.51
N ALA A 25 -1.45 -3.10 -7.65
CA ALA A 25 -2.12 -3.76 -8.76
C ALA A 25 -2.55 -2.71 -9.80
N TYR A 26 -2.23 -2.92 -11.06
CA TYR A 26 -2.46 -1.93 -12.12
C TYR A 26 -2.95 -2.59 -13.41
N GLU A 27 -3.75 -1.86 -14.18
CA GLU A 27 -4.39 -2.37 -15.39
C GLU A 27 -3.43 -2.42 -16.58
N ASP A 28 -2.74 -1.31 -16.84
CA ASP A 28 -1.83 -1.15 -17.97
C ASP A 28 -0.67 -0.19 -17.63
N LEU A 29 0.13 0.13 -18.64
CA LEU A 29 1.29 0.99 -18.48
C LEU A 29 0.94 2.39 -17.96
N GLU A 30 -0.18 2.96 -18.40
CA GLU A 30 -0.62 4.30 -17.97
C GLU A 30 -1.03 4.30 -16.51
N THR A 31 -1.85 3.33 -16.11
CA THR A 31 -2.29 3.16 -14.73
C THR A 31 -1.14 2.78 -13.80
N GLY A 32 -0.18 1.98 -14.30
CA GLY A 32 1.06 1.66 -13.59
C GLY A 32 1.92 2.89 -13.33
N LYS A 33 2.10 3.76 -14.32
CA LYS A 33 2.82 5.04 -14.14
C LYS A 33 2.13 5.96 -13.15
N ARG A 34 0.80 6.00 -13.17
CA ARG A 34 0.01 6.77 -12.19
C ARG A 34 0.26 6.25 -10.76
N ALA A 35 0.23 4.95 -10.58
CA ALA A 35 0.50 4.34 -9.28
C ALA A 35 1.93 4.60 -8.80
N MET A 36 2.92 4.53 -9.69
CA MET A 36 4.31 4.84 -9.35
C MET A 36 4.50 6.30 -8.93
N LYS A 37 3.82 7.25 -9.56
CA LYS A 37 3.85 8.66 -9.12
C LYS A 37 3.30 8.83 -7.71
N THR A 38 2.25 8.10 -7.38
CA THR A 38 1.69 8.09 -6.02
C THR A 38 2.66 7.46 -5.03
N TYR A 39 3.29 6.36 -5.40
CA TYR A 39 4.32 5.71 -4.59
C TYR A 39 5.52 6.65 -4.35
N ASP A 40 6.06 7.26 -5.40
CA ASP A 40 7.18 8.20 -5.31
C ASP A 40 6.85 9.37 -4.39
N TYR A 41 5.63 9.86 -4.45
CA TYR A 41 5.16 10.92 -3.56
C TYR A 41 5.11 10.46 -2.09
N LEU A 42 4.66 9.23 -1.82
CA LEU A 42 4.70 8.66 -0.48
C LEU A 42 6.14 8.55 0.04
N VAL A 43 7.05 8.07 -0.79
CA VAL A 43 8.48 7.98 -0.47
C VAL A 43 9.08 9.36 -0.17
N GLU A 44 8.76 10.37 -0.98
CA GLU A 44 9.26 11.73 -0.80
C GLU A 44 8.79 12.36 0.52
N HIS A 45 7.56 12.08 0.94
CA HIS A 45 6.97 12.69 2.12
C HIS A 45 7.19 11.90 3.42
N LEU A 46 7.38 10.60 3.34
CA LEU A 46 7.52 9.70 4.49
C LEU A 46 8.86 8.98 4.53
N GLY A 47 9.69 9.12 3.50
CA GLY A 47 10.94 8.38 3.34
C GLY A 47 12.01 8.67 4.40
N ASP A 48 11.94 9.80 5.10
CA ASP A 48 12.84 10.11 6.20
C ASP A 48 12.54 9.26 7.45
N GLN A 49 11.37 8.68 7.55
CA GLN A 49 10.90 7.95 8.73
C GLN A 49 10.90 6.43 8.55
N CYS A 50 10.86 5.94 7.31
CA CYS A 50 10.79 4.51 7.02
C CYS A 50 11.43 4.16 5.67
N LEU A 51 11.84 2.91 5.54
CA LEU A 51 12.27 2.35 4.26
C LEU A 51 11.03 1.91 3.47
N PHE A 52 11.05 2.16 2.19
CA PHE A 52 9.96 1.78 1.30
C PHE A 52 10.35 0.64 0.37
N ALA A 53 9.47 -0.32 0.20
CA ALA A 53 9.56 -1.35 -0.82
C ALA A 53 8.22 -1.47 -1.55
N ASN A 54 8.26 -1.75 -2.85
CA ASN A 54 7.04 -1.97 -3.62
C ASN A 54 7.10 -3.26 -4.42
N GLN A 55 5.94 -3.84 -4.67
CA GLN A 55 5.73 -4.94 -5.61
C GLN A 55 4.60 -4.56 -6.55
N MET A 56 4.83 -4.72 -7.84
CA MET A 56 3.89 -4.34 -8.88
C MET A 56 3.32 -5.56 -9.59
N TRP A 57 1.99 -5.64 -9.65
CA TRP A 57 1.26 -6.72 -10.27
C TRP A 57 0.31 -6.17 -11.34
N LYS A 58 0.61 -6.48 -12.60
CA LYS A 58 -0.31 -6.16 -13.69
C LYS A 58 -1.55 -7.06 -13.62
N PHE A 59 -2.72 -6.53 -13.93
CA PHE A 59 -3.97 -7.30 -13.87
C PHE A 59 -3.94 -8.59 -14.69
N ASP A 60 -3.37 -8.56 -15.90
CA ASP A 60 -3.25 -9.74 -16.75
C ASP A 60 -2.50 -10.89 -16.07
N VAL A 61 -1.49 -10.57 -15.26
CA VAL A 61 -0.68 -11.56 -14.55
C VAL A 61 -1.50 -12.28 -13.47
N LEU A 62 -2.51 -11.63 -12.92
CA LEU A 62 -3.39 -12.19 -11.91
C LEU A 62 -4.35 -13.26 -12.48
N ALA A 63 -4.43 -13.40 -13.80
CA ALA A 63 -5.13 -14.51 -14.44
C ALA A 63 -4.41 -15.86 -14.26
N VAL A 64 -3.10 -15.83 -14.01
CA VAL A 64 -2.32 -17.04 -13.75
C VAL A 64 -2.44 -17.47 -12.28
N PRO A 65 -3.00 -18.65 -11.96
CA PRO A 65 -3.31 -19.02 -10.56
C PRO A 65 -2.13 -18.97 -9.59
N LYS A 66 -0.96 -19.42 -10.02
CA LYS A 66 0.25 -19.37 -9.17
C LYS A 66 0.70 -17.95 -8.88
N LEU A 67 0.65 -17.08 -9.87
CA LEU A 67 1.06 -15.67 -9.73
C LEU A 67 0.02 -14.89 -8.90
N LYS A 68 -1.25 -15.18 -9.09
CA LYS A 68 -2.33 -14.63 -8.25
C LYS A 68 -2.14 -14.98 -6.77
N ASP A 69 -1.77 -16.21 -6.46
CA ASP A 69 -1.52 -16.64 -5.07
C ASP A 69 -0.31 -15.90 -4.46
N ILE A 70 0.78 -15.75 -5.22
CA ILE A 70 1.96 -14.97 -4.79
C ILE A 70 1.56 -13.51 -4.55
N ALA A 71 0.86 -12.90 -5.51
CA ALA A 71 0.40 -11.52 -5.39
C ALA A 71 -0.55 -11.32 -4.20
N ALA A 72 -1.38 -12.32 -3.88
CA ALA A 72 -2.27 -12.27 -2.73
C ALA A 72 -1.52 -12.37 -1.40
N LYS A 73 -0.46 -13.15 -1.33
CA LYS A 73 0.44 -13.22 -0.17
C LYS A 73 1.22 -11.92 0.02
N ASP A 74 1.69 -11.32 -1.07
CA ASP A 74 2.33 -10.00 -1.02
C ASP A 74 1.34 -8.96 -0.47
N ALA A 75 0.11 -8.93 -0.96
CA ALA A 75 -0.93 -8.02 -0.46
C ALA A 75 -1.29 -8.27 1.01
N ALA A 76 -1.32 -9.53 1.44
CA ALA A 76 -1.58 -9.87 2.84
C ALA A 76 -0.51 -9.36 3.81
N THR A 77 0.73 -9.24 3.34
CA THR A 77 1.86 -8.72 4.12
C THR A 77 2.18 -7.25 3.85
N ALA A 78 1.48 -6.62 2.94
CA ALA A 78 1.65 -5.21 2.63
C ALA A 78 1.10 -4.31 3.74
N ASP A 79 1.66 -3.12 3.84
CA ASP A 79 1.18 -2.05 4.73
C ASP A 79 0.18 -1.15 3.99
N ILE A 80 0.39 -0.96 2.68
CA ILE A 80 -0.51 -0.23 1.79
C ILE A 80 -0.76 -1.05 0.52
N ILE A 81 -2.02 -1.12 0.10
CA ILE A 81 -2.41 -1.72 -1.17
C ILE A 81 -2.93 -0.61 -2.08
N ILE A 82 -2.37 -0.50 -3.29
CA ILE A 82 -2.80 0.45 -4.31
C ILE A 82 -3.41 -0.32 -5.48
N VAL A 83 -4.61 0.05 -5.88
CA VAL A 83 -5.26 -0.45 -7.09
C VAL A 83 -5.44 0.70 -8.06
N SER A 84 -4.78 0.63 -9.21
CA SER A 84 -4.82 1.65 -10.24
C SER A 84 -5.48 1.11 -11.50
N ALA A 85 -6.61 1.67 -11.86
CA ALA A 85 -7.41 1.24 -13.00
C ALA A 85 -7.92 2.44 -13.79
N HIS A 86 -8.29 2.21 -15.04
CA HIS A 86 -9.07 3.18 -15.80
C HIS A 86 -10.48 3.28 -15.23
N GLU A 87 -11.10 4.42 -15.46
CA GLU A 87 -12.52 4.56 -15.25
C GLU A 87 -13.25 3.62 -16.21
N GLY A 88 -13.91 2.65 -15.66
CA GLY A 88 -14.57 1.62 -16.43
C GLY A 88 -15.67 0.94 -15.64
N ASN A 89 -16.29 -0.02 -16.27
CA ASN A 89 -17.50 -0.63 -15.77
C ASN A 89 -17.26 -1.47 -14.51
N GLU A 90 -16.24 -2.32 -14.50
CA GLU A 90 -15.93 -3.20 -13.37
C GLU A 90 -14.48 -3.64 -13.41
N LEU A 91 -13.95 -4.03 -12.26
CA LEU A 91 -12.67 -4.73 -12.21
C LEU A 91 -12.80 -6.14 -12.84
N PRO A 92 -11.75 -6.59 -13.57
CA PRO A 92 -11.71 -7.94 -14.10
C PRO A 92 -11.86 -9.01 -13.01
N GLU A 93 -12.40 -10.17 -13.38
CA GLU A 93 -12.62 -11.28 -12.45
C GLU A 93 -11.32 -11.80 -11.82
N GLU A 94 -10.21 -11.77 -12.55
CA GLU A 94 -8.89 -12.11 -12.02
C GLU A 94 -8.46 -11.19 -10.89
N VAL A 95 -8.80 -9.91 -10.94
CA VAL A 95 -8.51 -8.93 -9.88
C VAL A 95 -9.42 -9.17 -8.67
N LYS A 96 -10.70 -9.41 -8.90
CA LYS A 96 -11.65 -9.76 -7.83
C LYS A 96 -11.23 -11.06 -7.12
N GLY A 97 -10.79 -12.05 -7.89
CA GLY A 97 -10.27 -13.30 -7.34
C GLY A 97 -9.01 -13.12 -6.51
N TRP A 98 -8.13 -12.22 -6.92
CA TRP A 98 -6.95 -11.82 -6.14
C TRP A 98 -7.36 -11.12 -4.82
N VAL A 99 -8.33 -10.23 -4.88
CA VAL A 99 -8.89 -9.57 -3.69
C VAL A 99 -9.44 -10.59 -2.71
N ASP A 100 -10.25 -11.54 -3.18
CA ASP A 100 -10.81 -12.59 -2.33
C ASP A 100 -9.73 -13.45 -1.65
N LEU A 101 -8.62 -13.70 -2.34
CA LEU A 101 -7.51 -14.46 -1.77
C LEU A 101 -6.81 -13.69 -0.65
N TRP A 102 -6.43 -12.44 -0.85
CA TRP A 102 -5.72 -11.72 0.21
C TRP A 102 -6.64 -11.37 1.39
N LEU A 103 -7.95 -11.25 1.16
CA LEU A 103 -8.92 -11.15 2.26
C LEU A 103 -8.93 -12.43 3.12
N LYS A 104 -8.82 -13.60 2.48
CA LYS A 104 -8.70 -14.89 3.21
C LYS A 104 -7.40 -14.99 4.02
N TYR A 105 -6.31 -14.45 3.51
CA TYR A 105 -5.01 -14.45 4.20
C TYR A 105 -4.93 -13.44 5.34
N LYS A 106 -5.97 -12.67 5.60
CA LYS A 106 -6.03 -11.63 6.62
C LYS A 106 -4.91 -10.58 6.42
N THR A 107 -5.16 -9.65 5.53
CA THR A 107 -4.23 -8.55 5.31
C THR A 107 -3.96 -7.77 6.59
N ARG A 108 -2.70 -7.36 6.75
CA ARG A 108 -2.28 -6.41 7.78
C ARG A 108 -2.22 -4.97 7.25
N ALA A 109 -2.63 -4.74 6.02
CA ALA A 109 -2.63 -3.40 5.43
C ALA A 109 -3.43 -2.41 6.28
N SER A 110 -2.92 -1.20 6.42
CA SER A 110 -3.61 -0.10 7.07
C SER A 110 -4.51 0.65 6.10
N ALA A 111 -4.18 0.61 4.80
CA ALA A 111 -4.88 1.38 3.80
C ALA A 111 -5.01 0.65 2.45
N LEU A 112 -6.15 0.86 1.82
CA LEU A 112 -6.42 0.55 0.42
C LEU A 112 -6.60 1.87 -0.35
N VAL A 113 -5.80 2.08 -1.39
CA VAL A 113 -5.84 3.28 -2.22
C VAL A 113 -6.34 2.93 -3.61
N GLY A 114 -7.43 3.56 -4.03
CA GLY A 114 -7.96 3.46 -5.39
C GLY A 114 -7.53 4.66 -6.23
N LEU A 115 -6.92 4.41 -7.39
CA LEU A 115 -6.52 5.43 -8.34
C LEU A 115 -7.28 5.24 -9.66
N PHE A 116 -8.11 6.22 -9.99
CA PHE A 116 -8.94 6.20 -11.21
C PHE A 116 -8.68 7.42 -12.07
N GLY A 117 -8.89 7.28 -13.40
CA GLY A 117 -8.50 8.28 -14.38
C GLY A 117 -9.40 9.51 -14.49
N ALA A 118 -10.60 9.52 -13.95
CA ALA A 118 -11.56 10.60 -14.10
C ALA A 118 -12.29 10.97 -12.81
N GLU A 119 -12.94 12.12 -12.84
CA GLU A 119 -13.63 12.71 -11.67
C GLU A 119 -15.05 12.16 -11.46
N SER A 120 -15.37 10.96 -11.92
CA SER A 120 -16.72 10.47 -11.72
C SER A 120 -16.95 10.08 -10.26
N VAL A 121 -17.98 10.65 -9.71
CA VAL A 121 -18.39 10.41 -8.31
C VAL A 121 -18.96 9.01 -8.17
N ASP A 122 -19.55 8.47 -9.24
CA ASP A 122 -20.23 7.18 -9.27
C ASP A 122 -19.41 6.18 -10.11
N SER A 123 -18.47 5.50 -9.49
CA SER A 123 -17.70 4.43 -10.13
C SER A 123 -17.99 3.09 -9.44
N PRO A 124 -18.46 2.06 -10.18
CA PRO A 124 -18.63 0.71 -9.64
C PRO A 124 -17.34 0.14 -9.04
N VAL A 125 -16.19 0.47 -9.63
CA VAL A 125 -14.87 0.07 -9.11
C VAL A 125 -14.60 0.72 -7.75
N ARG A 126 -14.90 2.00 -7.60
CA ARG A 126 -14.77 2.70 -6.32
C ARG A 126 -15.63 2.06 -5.23
N ASP A 127 -16.89 1.82 -5.54
CA ASP A 127 -17.84 1.22 -4.59
C ASP A 127 -17.40 -0.20 -4.19
N TYR A 128 -16.92 -0.96 -5.16
CA TYR A 128 -16.35 -2.28 -4.91
C TYR A 128 -15.15 -2.22 -3.97
N LEU A 129 -14.16 -1.37 -4.24
CA LEU A 129 -12.97 -1.24 -3.41
C LEU A 129 -13.30 -0.68 -2.02
N ALA A 130 -14.25 0.25 -1.91
CA ALA A 130 -14.74 0.73 -0.63
C ALA A 130 -15.37 -0.39 0.20
N SER A 131 -16.14 -1.27 -0.45
CA SER A 131 -16.72 -2.45 0.21
C SER A 131 -15.65 -3.45 0.67
N VAL A 132 -14.60 -3.63 -0.14
CA VAL A 132 -13.44 -4.47 0.19
C VAL A 132 -12.71 -3.94 1.42
N ALA A 133 -12.42 -2.64 1.45
CA ALA A 133 -11.76 -2.01 2.60
C ALA A 133 -12.59 -2.16 3.88
N LYS A 134 -13.91 -2.00 3.79
CA LYS A 134 -14.82 -2.22 4.90
C LYS A 134 -14.79 -3.68 5.41
N ARG A 135 -14.76 -4.65 4.50
CA ARG A 135 -14.64 -6.08 4.85
C ARG A 135 -13.29 -6.39 5.51
N ALA A 136 -12.23 -5.77 5.02
CA ALA A 136 -10.89 -5.92 5.58
C ALA A 136 -10.65 -5.09 6.86
N LYS A 137 -11.54 -4.17 7.19
CA LYS A 137 -11.42 -3.21 8.31
C LYS A 137 -10.18 -2.32 8.18
N ILE A 138 -9.93 -1.85 6.96
CA ILE A 138 -8.83 -0.94 6.63
C ILE A 138 -9.38 0.37 6.07
N GLU A 139 -8.58 1.43 6.13
CA GLU A 139 -8.96 2.72 5.58
C GLU A 139 -8.99 2.70 4.05
N PHE A 140 -9.96 3.38 3.48
CA PHE A 140 -10.08 3.51 2.03
C PHE A 140 -9.85 4.94 1.58
N PHE A 141 -8.90 5.11 0.65
CA PHE A 141 -8.59 6.37 0.01
C PHE A 141 -8.82 6.24 -1.48
N CYS A 142 -9.53 7.20 -2.05
CA CYS A 142 -9.78 7.25 -3.48
C CYS A 142 -9.33 8.60 -4.02
N GLN A 143 -8.49 8.58 -5.02
CA GLN A 143 -8.07 9.77 -5.74
C GLN A 143 -8.68 9.77 -7.14
N PRO A 144 -9.59 10.70 -7.42
CA PRO A 144 -10.02 10.93 -8.79
C PRO A 144 -8.89 11.59 -9.57
N GLY A 145 -8.50 11.02 -10.67
CA GLY A 145 -7.57 11.42 -11.70
C GLY A 145 -6.68 12.65 -11.49
N LEU A 146 -5.61 12.72 -12.17
CA LEU A 146 -4.66 13.84 -12.28
C LEU A 146 -3.88 14.20 -11.01
N TRP A 147 -2.92 13.43 -10.80
CA TRP A 147 -1.76 13.69 -9.99
C TRP A 147 -0.51 13.83 -10.89
N PRO A 148 0.37 14.74 -10.66
CA PRO A 148 0.33 16.03 -10.00
C PRO A 148 0.17 17.15 -11.03
N GLY A 149 -0.70 18.12 -10.82
CA GLY A 149 -0.78 19.24 -11.76
C GLY A 149 -1.79 20.36 -11.49
N ARG A 150 -2.71 20.20 -10.56
CA ARG A 150 -3.65 21.26 -10.21
C ARG A 150 -3.54 21.65 -8.74
N THR A 151 -3.34 22.94 -8.53
CA THR A 151 -3.10 23.57 -7.23
C THR A 151 -4.21 23.37 -6.20
N ASP A 152 -5.43 23.16 -6.63
CA ASP A 152 -6.59 23.01 -5.74
C ASP A 152 -6.71 21.60 -5.10
N LYS A 153 -5.94 20.64 -5.60
CA LYS A 153 -5.95 19.26 -5.10
C LYS A 153 -4.75 18.91 -4.22
N ARG A 154 -3.78 19.82 -4.08
CA ARG A 154 -2.64 19.63 -3.18
C ARG A 154 -3.07 19.52 -1.71
N ASP A 155 -4.05 20.31 -1.32
CA ASP A 155 -4.55 20.31 0.07
C ASP A 155 -5.27 19.00 0.39
N SER A 156 -6.08 18.49 -0.53
CA SER A 156 -6.77 17.20 -0.38
C SER A 156 -5.80 16.03 -0.26
N LEU A 157 -4.70 16.08 -0.98
CA LEU A 157 -3.67 15.08 -0.95
C LEU A 157 -2.81 15.13 0.30
N ASN A 158 -2.38 16.32 0.68
CA ASN A 158 -1.65 16.53 1.93
C ASN A 158 -2.51 16.06 3.11
N GLN A 159 -3.81 16.28 3.05
CA GLN A 159 -4.75 15.80 4.04
C GLN A 159 -4.85 14.27 4.02
N THR A 160 -4.95 13.64 2.85
CA THR A 160 -4.99 12.18 2.71
C THR A 160 -3.69 11.55 3.20
N LEU A 161 -2.54 12.13 2.86
CA LEU A 161 -1.24 11.64 3.32
C LEU A 161 -1.02 11.86 4.81
N SER A 162 -1.52 12.96 5.35
CA SER A 162 -1.48 13.22 6.78
C SER A 162 -2.30 12.18 7.55
N VAL A 163 -3.48 11.82 7.03
CA VAL A 163 -4.32 10.76 7.62
C VAL A 163 -3.65 9.39 7.48
N LEU A 164 -3.08 9.08 6.31
CA LEU A 164 -2.31 7.84 6.11
C LEU A 164 -1.13 7.77 7.09
N ALA A 165 -0.37 8.82 7.23
CA ALA A 165 0.74 8.89 8.16
C ALA A 165 0.29 8.72 9.62
N SER A 166 -0.85 9.30 9.99
CA SER A 166 -1.44 9.15 11.33
C SER A 166 -1.87 7.71 11.61
N VAL A 167 -2.58 7.08 10.67
CA VAL A 167 -3.02 5.68 10.78
C VAL A 167 -1.82 4.75 10.93
N MET A 168 -0.76 4.99 10.18
CA MET A 168 0.45 4.19 10.23
C MET A 168 1.24 4.36 11.54
N GLN A 169 1.20 5.55 12.14
CA GLN A 169 1.82 5.80 13.43
C GLN A 169 1.06 5.13 14.58
N GLU A 170 -0.26 5.07 14.53
CA GLU A 170 -1.07 4.40 15.54
C GLU A 170 -0.81 2.89 15.58
N ASP A 171 -0.66 2.24 14.43
CA ASP A 171 -0.31 0.82 14.37
C ASP A 171 1.09 0.52 14.95
N HIS A 172 2.01 1.46 14.89
CA HIS A 172 3.33 1.35 15.51
C HIS A 172 3.30 1.48 17.02
N GLU A 173 2.44 2.31 17.57
CA GLU A 173 2.32 2.48 19.02
C GLU A 173 1.69 1.24 19.68
N VAL A 174 0.74 0.58 19.04
CA VAL A 174 0.10 -0.63 19.57
C VAL A 174 1.09 -1.80 19.67
N LEU A 175 2.04 -1.91 18.77
CA LEU A 175 3.08 -2.94 18.82
C LEU A 175 4.13 -2.70 19.90
N HIS A 176 4.27 -1.47 20.37
CA HIS A 176 5.25 -1.13 21.41
C HIS A 176 4.76 -1.48 22.83
N TRP A 177 3.46 -1.60 23.03
CA TRP A 177 2.87 -1.89 24.34
C TRP A 177 2.87 -3.38 24.73
N GLY A 178 3.16 -4.28 23.79
CA GLY A 178 3.16 -5.71 24.01
C GLY A 178 4.49 -6.32 24.47
N ILE A 179 5.56 -5.54 24.67
CA ILE A 179 6.91 -6.06 24.89
C ILE A 179 7.42 -5.80 26.33
N ASN A 180 6.66 -5.15 27.18
CA ASN A 180 7.07 -4.80 28.55
C ASN A 180 6.42 -5.64 29.66
N GLU A 181 6.25 -6.90 29.41
CA GLU A 181 6.02 -7.85 30.52
C GLU A 181 7.07 -8.96 30.52
#